data_3a507d2951af9606c099360d45bf7200
#
_entry.id   3a507d2951af9606c099360d45bf7200
#
_cell.length_a   1.000
_cell.length_b   1.000
_cell.length_c   1.000
_cell.angle_alpha   90.00
_cell.angle_beta   90.00
_cell.angle_gamma   90.00
#
_symmetry.space_group_name_H-M   'P 1'
#
loop_
_entity.id
_entity.type
_entity.pdbx_description
1 polymer ?
#
loop_
_entity_poly.entity_id
_entity_poly.type
_entity_poly.pdbx_seq_one_letter_code
_entity_poly.pdbx_strand_id
1 'polypeptide(L)'
;MTFRPAYLGVATTLFVVEVAIARGYIPGTFVRNSVGDVLVIALMYFCLRGITKWTLFVTLVVALAIGLTAEILQYLQLADLLGLKKGSLAYILLGNTFSWSDLLMYSLGGALATWLDARVIQNRYAPRDAPAA
;
A
#
# COMPACT_ATOMS: atom_id res chain seq x y z
N MET A 1 15.73 -7.17 -11.19
CA MET A 1 14.93 -5.99 -10.84
C MET A 1 14.43 -5.32 -12.11
N THR A 2 13.17 -4.97 -12.18
CA THR A 2 12.55 -4.33 -13.35
C THR A 2 12.12 -2.92 -12.96
N PHE A 3 12.20 -1.99 -13.90
CA PHE A 3 11.76 -0.62 -13.68
C PHE A 3 10.56 -0.29 -14.58
N ARG A 4 9.41 -0.06 -13.99
CA ARG A 4 8.17 0.25 -14.72
C ARG A 4 7.63 1.61 -14.25
N PRO A 5 7.89 2.68 -14.99
CA PRO A 5 7.62 4.04 -14.53
C PRO A 5 6.14 4.34 -14.26
N ALA A 6 5.20 3.72 -14.99
CA ALA A 6 3.78 3.97 -14.72
C ALA A 6 3.36 3.49 -13.32
N TYR A 7 3.83 2.32 -12.90
CA TYR A 7 3.56 1.80 -11.55
C TYR A 7 4.22 2.67 -10.49
N LEU A 8 5.46 3.06 -10.72
CA LEU A 8 6.19 3.92 -9.78
C LEU A 8 5.60 5.31 -9.68
N GLY A 9 5.03 5.83 -10.77
CA GLY A 9 4.30 7.09 -10.77
C GLY A 9 3.05 7.03 -9.91
N VAL A 10 2.28 5.96 -10.02
CA VAL A 10 1.11 5.72 -9.14
C VAL A 10 1.55 5.58 -7.69
N ALA A 11 2.61 4.80 -7.44
CA ALA A 11 3.14 4.62 -6.08
C ALA A 11 3.59 5.95 -5.47
N THR A 12 4.29 6.78 -6.22
CA THR A 12 4.73 8.10 -5.77
C THR A 12 3.53 8.99 -5.42
N THR A 13 2.50 9.01 -6.25
CA THR A 13 1.28 9.76 -6.00
C THR A 13 0.60 9.30 -4.72
N LEU A 14 0.46 7.99 -4.54
CA LEU A 14 -0.12 7.42 -3.31
C LEU A 14 0.72 7.76 -2.08
N PHE A 15 2.03 7.71 -2.18
CA PHE A 15 2.93 8.07 -1.09
C PHE A 15 2.74 9.53 -0.67
N VAL A 16 2.65 10.45 -1.63
CA VAL A 16 2.41 11.88 -1.34
C VAL A 16 1.08 12.06 -0.63
N VAL A 17 0.02 11.38 -1.07
CA VAL A 17 -1.29 11.43 -0.42
C VAL A 17 -1.22 10.86 1.00
N GLU A 18 -0.51 9.74 1.20
CA GLU A 18 -0.31 9.16 2.53
C GLU A 18 0.38 10.12 3.49
N VAL A 19 1.45 10.76 3.03
CA VAL A 19 2.15 11.77 3.85
C VAL A 19 1.23 12.93 4.19
N ALA A 20 0.42 13.40 3.24
CA ALA A 20 -0.53 14.48 3.47
C ALA A 20 -1.58 14.09 4.54
N ILE A 21 -2.08 12.85 4.48
CA ILE A 21 -3.02 12.33 5.50
C ILE A 21 -2.34 12.24 6.86
N ALA A 22 -1.14 11.67 6.92
CA ALA A 22 -0.38 11.50 8.15
C ALA A 22 -0.04 12.85 8.81
N ARG A 23 0.22 13.88 8.01
CA ARG A 23 0.49 15.23 8.48
C ARG A 23 -0.73 16.05 8.85
N GLY A 24 -1.93 15.51 8.60
CA GLY A 24 -3.18 16.19 8.92
C GLY A 24 -3.62 17.24 7.90
N TYR A 25 -3.01 17.28 6.70
CA TYR A 25 -3.44 18.19 5.65
C TYR A 25 -4.79 17.79 5.06
N ILE A 26 -5.14 16.51 5.17
CA ILE A 26 -6.46 15.99 4.79
C ILE A 26 -7.18 15.63 6.08
N PRO A 27 -8.22 16.40 6.50
CA PRO A 27 -8.87 16.18 7.79
C PRO A 27 -9.81 14.97 7.76
N GLY A 28 -10.12 14.45 8.95
CA GLY A 28 -11.09 13.38 9.16
C GLY A 28 -10.47 12.12 9.75
N THR A 29 -11.07 11.64 10.83
CA THR A 29 -10.63 10.41 11.50
C THR A 29 -10.81 9.19 10.59
N PHE A 30 -11.92 9.13 9.86
CA PHE A 30 -12.18 8.05 8.91
C PHE A 30 -11.13 8.02 7.80
N VAL A 31 -10.77 9.18 7.24
CA VAL A 31 -9.74 9.27 6.20
C VAL A 31 -8.40 8.77 6.75
N ARG A 32 -8.02 9.21 7.93
CA ARG A 32 -6.75 8.82 8.53
C ARG A 32 -6.66 7.33 8.85
N ASN A 33 -7.73 6.76 9.39
CA ASN A 33 -7.71 5.38 9.88
C ASN A 33 -8.10 4.35 8.82
N SER A 34 -9.06 4.67 7.97
CA SER A 34 -9.61 3.68 7.02
C SER A 34 -9.11 3.90 5.60
N VAL A 35 -9.19 5.11 5.10
CA VAL A 35 -8.70 5.41 3.73
C VAL A 35 -7.18 5.25 3.67
N GLY A 36 -6.47 5.66 4.72
CA GLY A 36 -5.03 5.46 4.83
C GLY A 36 -4.63 3.99 4.65
N ASP A 37 -5.33 3.07 5.32
CA ASP A 37 -5.02 1.64 5.23
C ASP A 37 -5.28 1.08 3.81
N VAL A 38 -6.34 1.51 3.16
CA VAL A 38 -6.60 1.16 1.75
C VAL A 38 -5.45 1.63 0.87
N LEU A 39 -5.02 2.88 1.05
CA LEU A 39 -3.98 3.48 0.23
C LEU A 39 -2.60 2.87 0.48
N VAL A 40 -2.28 2.50 1.72
CA VAL A 40 -0.95 1.95 2.04
C VAL A 40 -0.74 0.60 1.37
N ILE A 41 -1.76 -0.25 1.32
CA ILE A 41 -1.67 -1.54 0.62
C ILE A 41 -1.58 -1.33 -0.89
N ALA A 42 -2.36 -0.40 -1.45
CA ALA A 42 -2.25 -0.04 -2.85
C ALA A 42 -0.84 0.49 -3.17
N LEU A 43 -0.29 1.33 -2.31
CA LEU A 43 1.08 1.84 -2.43
C LEU A 43 2.09 0.68 -2.48
N MET A 44 2.03 -0.25 -1.54
CA MET A 44 2.90 -1.43 -1.51
C MET A 44 2.77 -2.25 -2.79
N TYR A 45 1.53 -2.49 -3.22
CA TYR A 45 1.26 -3.23 -4.44
C TYR A 45 1.94 -2.58 -5.65
N PHE A 46 1.73 -1.28 -5.85
CA PHE A 46 2.30 -0.58 -7.01
C PHE A 46 3.82 -0.43 -6.93
N CYS A 47 4.40 -0.27 -5.75
CA CYS A 47 5.85 -0.33 -5.58
C CYS A 47 6.40 -1.67 -6.05
N LEU A 48 5.82 -2.77 -5.59
CA LEU A 48 6.24 -4.11 -5.98
C LEU A 48 6.08 -4.34 -7.49
N ARG A 49 4.96 -3.93 -8.06
CA ARG A 49 4.74 -4.03 -9.52
C ARG A 49 5.73 -3.19 -10.32
N GLY A 50 6.16 -2.07 -9.76
CA GLY A 50 7.12 -1.17 -10.42
C GLY A 50 8.53 -1.73 -10.47
N ILE A 51 8.91 -2.59 -9.53
CA ILE A 51 10.29 -3.07 -9.40
C ILE A 51 10.44 -4.58 -9.63
N THR A 52 9.34 -5.33 -9.77
CA THR A 52 9.36 -6.78 -9.99
C THR A 52 8.60 -7.14 -11.27
N LYS A 53 8.81 -8.38 -11.72
CA LYS A 53 8.05 -8.98 -12.82
C LYS A 53 6.99 -9.96 -12.32
N TRP A 54 6.65 -9.91 -11.04
CA TRP A 54 5.68 -10.81 -10.44
C TRP A 54 4.30 -10.65 -11.08
N THR A 55 3.53 -11.73 -11.04
CA THR A 55 2.13 -11.71 -11.49
C THR A 55 1.28 -10.85 -10.56
N LEU A 56 0.07 -10.50 -11.01
CA LEU A 56 -0.91 -9.78 -10.19
C LEU A 56 -1.15 -10.50 -8.86
N PHE A 57 -1.35 -11.81 -8.93
CA PHE A 57 -1.67 -12.62 -7.75
C PHE A 57 -0.51 -12.64 -6.75
N VAL A 58 0.71 -12.91 -7.22
CA VAL A 58 1.89 -12.94 -6.34
C VAL A 58 2.11 -11.58 -5.69
N THR A 59 1.98 -10.50 -6.45
CA THR A 59 2.13 -9.14 -5.91
C THR A 59 1.08 -8.84 -4.84
N LEU A 60 -0.17 -9.22 -5.09
CA LEU A 60 -1.25 -9.04 -4.12
C LEU A 60 -0.97 -9.81 -2.83
N VAL A 61 -0.60 -11.08 -2.94
CA VAL A 61 -0.30 -11.91 -1.75
C VAL A 61 0.86 -11.32 -0.95
N VAL A 62 1.92 -10.89 -1.61
CA VAL A 62 3.09 -10.30 -0.93
C VAL A 62 2.70 -8.97 -0.27
N ALA A 63 1.95 -8.10 -0.95
CA ALA A 63 1.51 -6.84 -0.37
C ALA A 63 0.64 -7.07 0.88
N LEU A 64 -0.30 -8.01 0.81
CA LEU A 64 -1.13 -8.37 1.97
C LEU A 64 -0.31 -8.99 3.11
N ALA A 65 0.68 -9.81 2.79
CA ALA A 65 1.58 -10.39 3.79
C ALA A 65 2.40 -9.31 4.50
N ILE A 66 2.85 -8.29 3.79
CA ILE A 66 3.53 -7.15 4.38
C ILE A 66 2.59 -6.39 5.31
N GLY A 67 1.35 -6.13 4.86
CA GLY A 67 0.33 -5.47 5.68
C GLY A 67 0.02 -6.26 6.95
N LEU A 68 -0.16 -7.58 6.84
CA LEU A 68 -0.40 -8.45 8.00
C LEU A 68 0.80 -8.43 8.96
N THR A 69 2.01 -8.46 8.43
CA THR A 69 3.22 -8.36 9.26
C THR A 69 3.25 -7.03 10.01
N ALA A 70 2.91 -5.93 9.35
CA ALA A 70 2.82 -4.62 9.99
C ALA A 70 1.81 -4.64 11.15
N GLU A 71 0.63 -5.26 10.95
CA GLU A 71 -0.37 -5.39 12.01
C GLU A 71 0.14 -6.20 13.21
N ILE A 72 0.87 -7.28 12.96
CA ILE A 72 1.49 -8.07 14.03
C ILE A 72 2.50 -7.22 14.79
N LEU A 73 3.34 -6.45 14.09
CA LEU A 73 4.32 -5.57 14.72
C LEU A 73 3.65 -4.46 15.53
N GLN A 74 2.52 -3.94 15.06
CA GLN A 74 1.72 -2.95 15.80
C GLN A 74 1.10 -3.58 17.05
N TYR A 75 0.60 -4.79 16.96
CA TYR A 75 0.11 -5.53 18.11
C TYR A 75 1.18 -5.71 19.17
N LEU A 76 2.43 -5.95 18.75
CA LEU A 76 3.59 -6.06 19.63
C LEU A 76 4.15 -4.70 20.07
N GLN A 77 3.55 -3.59 19.67
CA GLN A 77 3.95 -2.22 20.00
C GLN A 77 5.40 -1.91 19.59
N LEU A 78 5.77 -2.30 18.38
CA LEU A 78 7.14 -2.15 17.88
C LEU A 78 7.60 -0.69 17.89
N ALA A 79 6.74 0.27 17.57
CA ALA A 79 7.08 1.69 17.58
C ALA A 79 7.61 2.16 18.93
N ASP A 80 6.96 1.73 20.03
CA ASP A 80 7.41 2.04 21.39
C ASP A 80 8.68 1.29 21.75
N LEU A 81 8.79 0.01 21.35
CA LEU A 81 9.99 -0.80 21.59
C LEU A 81 11.23 -0.23 20.90
N LEU A 82 11.07 0.40 19.72
CA LEU A 82 12.17 1.06 19.01
C LEU A 82 12.47 2.46 19.55
N GLY A 83 11.72 2.94 20.53
CA GLY A 83 11.92 4.26 21.11
C GLY A 83 11.55 5.41 20.19
N LEU A 84 10.69 5.18 19.19
CA LEU A 84 10.25 6.24 18.28
C LEU A 84 9.45 7.29 19.04
N LYS A 85 9.70 8.55 18.71
CA LYS A 85 9.01 9.68 19.34
C LYS A 85 7.53 9.68 18.93
N LYS A 86 6.62 9.72 19.91
CA LYS A 86 5.18 9.85 19.65
C LYS A 86 4.90 11.14 18.87
N GLY A 87 4.09 11.02 17.82
CA GLY A 87 3.76 12.12 16.92
C GLY A 87 4.75 12.33 15.79
N SER A 88 5.89 11.64 15.77
CA SER A 88 6.79 11.66 14.61
C SER A 88 6.16 10.97 13.41
N LEU A 89 6.59 11.32 12.19
CA LEU A 89 6.09 10.70 10.98
C LEU A 89 6.36 9.19 10.99
N ALA A 90 7.54 8.77 11.43
CA ALA A 90 7.89 7.35 11.54
C ALA A 90 6.96 6.59 12.49
N TYR A 91 6.63 7.16 13.65
CA TYR A 91 5.70 6.59 14.62
C TYR A 91 4.30 6.45 14.01
N ILE A 92 3.82 7.49 13.33
CA ILE A 92 2.48 7.52 12.73
C ILE A 92 2.39 6.48 11.59
N LEU A 93 3.40 6.39 10.74
CA LEU A 93 3.40 5.45 9.59
C LEU A 93 3.52 4.00 10.05
N LEU A 94 4.35 3.73 11.06
CA LEU A 94 4.47 2.38 11.62
C LEU A 94 3.20 1.98 12.38
N GLY A 95 2.59 2.94 13.08
CA GLY A 95 1.41 2.70 13.90
C GLY A 95 1.73 1.98 15.19
N ASN A 96 0.76 1.91 16.08
CA ASN A 96 0.92 1.28 17.38
C ASN A 96 -0.36 0.63 17.91
N THR A 97 -1.40 0.53 17.08
CA THR A 97 -2.70 0.01 17.47
C THR A 97 -3.16 -1.03 16.46
N PHE A 98 -3.39 -2.26 16.91
CA PHE A 98 -3.97 -3.30 16.08
C PHE A 98 -5.48 -3.08 15.93
N SER A 99 -6.01 -3.31 14.72
CA SER A 99 -7.44 -3.25 14.45
C SER A 99 -7.84 -4.27 13.40
N TRP A 100 -8.93 -4.99 13.67
CA TRP A 100 -9.51 -5.92 12.69
C TRP A 100 -10.02 -5.19 11.43
N SER A 101 -10.51 -3.94 11.60
CA SER A 101 -10.95 -3.13 10.47
C SER A 101 -9.80 -2.79 9.53
N ASP A 102 -8.58 -2.69 10.03
CA ASP A 102 -7.40 -2.42 9.21
C ASP A 102 -7.15 -3.58 8.24
N LEU A 103 -7.32 -4.83 8.68
CA LEU A 103 -7.21 -6.00 7.81
C LEU A 103 -8.27 -5.98 6.71
N LEU A 104 -9.49 -5.56 7.02
CA LEU A 104 -10.54 -5.39 6.02
C LEU A 104 -10.17 -4.30 5.00
N MET A 105 -9.66 -3.18 5.48
CA MET A 105 -9.22 -2.08 4.60
C MET A 105 -8.04 -2.48 3.73
N TYR A 106 -7.10 -3.26 4.25
CA TYR A 106 -6.00 -3.82 3.46
C TYR A 106 -6.52 -4.73 2.35
N SER A 107 -7.49 -5.59 2.65
CA SER A 107 -8.11 -6.45 1.64
C SER A 107 -8.80 -5.64 0.55
N LEU A 108 -9.52 -4.57 0.91
CA LEU A 108 -10.12 -3.64 -0.04
C LEU A 108 -9.07 -2.93 -0.90
N GLY A 109 -8.02 -2.43 -0.27
CA GLY A 109 -6.93 -1.76 -0.97
C GLY A 109 -6.24 -2.67 -1.97
N GLY A 110 -5.97 -3.91 -1.57
CA GLY A 110 -5.39 -4.93 -2.44
C GLY A 110 -6.29 -5.27 -3.62
N ALA A 111 -7.59 -5.44 -3.38
CA ALA A 111 -8.56 -5.73 -4.43
C ALA A 111 -8.68 -4.58 -5.43
N LEU A 112 -8.76 -3.34 -4.95
CA LEU A 112 -8.83 -2.15 -5.80
C LEU A 112 -7.55 -1.96 -6.62
N ALA A 113 -6.39 -2.13 -6.00
CA ALA A 113 -5.11 -2.02 -6.68
C ALA A 113 -4.96 -3.07 -7.79
N THR A 114 -5.31 -4.32 -7.49
CA THR A 114 -5.27 -5.42 -8.46
C THR A 114 -6.24 -5.18 -9.60
N TRP A 115 -7.45 -4.72 -9.31
CA TRP A 115 -8.45 -4.41 -10.33
C TRP A 115 -7.96 -3.28 -11.25
N LEU A 116 -7.47 -2.20 -10.68
CA LEU A 116 -6.95 -1.07 -11.45
C LEU A 116 -5.77 -1.48 -12.33
N ASP A 117 -4.85 -2.27 -11.79
CA ASP A 117 -3.70 -2.79 -12.52
C ASP A 117 -4.16 -3.64 -13.72
N ALA A 118 -5.04 -4.62 -13.47
CA ALA A 118 -5.52 -5.52 -14.51
C ALA A 118 -6.27 -4.80 -15.63
N ARG A 119 -7.01 -3.74 -15.30
CA ARG A 119 -7.85 -3.02 -16.27
C ARG A 119 -7.14 -1.90 -17.02
N VAL A 120 -6.18 -1.24 -16.37
CA VAL A 120 -5.63 0.01 -16.90
C VAL A 120 -4.12 -0.06 -17.12
N ILE A 121 -3.36 -0.43 -16.07
CA ILE A 121 -1.90 -0.23 -16.07
C ILE A 121 -1.17 -1.37 -16.77
N GLN A 122 -1.58 -2.61 -16.53
CA GLN A 122 -0.93 -3.79 -17.10
C GLN A 122 -0.89 -3.75 -18.64
N ASN A 123 -1.92 -3.21 -19.26
CA ASN A 123 -2.00 -3.10 -20.72
C ASN A 123 -0.91 -2.24 -21.32
N ARG A 124 -0.31 -1.33 -20.57
CA ARG A 124 0.82 -0.51 -21.02
C ARG A 124 2.10 -1.31 -21.20
N TYR A 125 2.20 -2.45 -20.53
CA TYR A 125 3.38 -3.30 -20.53
C TYR A 125 3.15 -4.65 -21.23
N ALA A 126 1.94 -4.87 -21.74
CA ALA A 126 1.63 -6.04 -22.54
C ALA A 126 2.31 -5.92 -23.92
N PRO A 127 2.84 -7.03 -24.47
CA PRO A 127 3.33 -7.02 -25.86
C PRO A 127 2.21 -6.62 -26.80
N ARG A 128 2.49 -5.71 -27.74
CA ARG A 128 1.48 -5.24 -28.71
C ARG A 128 0.93 -6.34 -29.60
N ASP A 129 1.72 -7.39 -29.79
CA ASP A 129 1.37 -8.53 -30.65
C ASP A 129 0.84 -9.72 -29.86
N ALA A 130 0.58 -9.56 -28.56
CA ALA A 130 -0.04 -10.62 -27.77
C ALA A 130 -1.50 -10.78 -28.20
N PRO A 131 -1.97 -12.03 -28.45
CA PRO A 131 -3.38 -12.26 -28.74
C PRO A 131 -4.23 -11.77 -27.57
N ALA A 132 -5.35 -11.13 -27.89
CA ALA A 132 -6.32 -10.73 -26.88
C ALA A 132 -6.82 -11.96 -26.14
N ALA A 133 -6.54 -12.05 -24.85
CA ALA A 133 -6.99 -13.13 -24.01
C ALA A 133 -8.39 -12.84 -23.46
#